data_7ef799dc1b1f480ab492f6968bd40067
#
_entry.id   7ef799dc1b1f480ab492f6968bd40067
#
_cell.length_a   1.000
_cell.length_b   1.000
_cell.length_c   1.000
_cell.angle_alpha   90.00
_cell.angle_beta   90.00
_cell.angle_gamma   90.00
#
_symmetry.space_group_name_H-M   'P 1'
#
loop_
_entity.id
_entity.type
_entity.pdbx_description
1 polymer ?
#
loop_
_entity_poly.entity_id
_entity_poly.type
_entity_poly.pdbx_seq_one_letter_code
_entity_poly.pdbx_strand_id
1 'polypeptide(L)'
;DEIFGPILPILTFNCQDDIDKIINKNPNPLALYVFTKSKEFEEKIINRYKFGGGAVNDTIVHLANPKLPFGGIGNSGYGSYHGKYSFELFTHKKSIVKRGTWYDNKLRYAPYAKKFSLMKKILKYFG
;
A
#
# COMPACT_ATOMS: atom_id res chain seq x y z
N ASP A 1 -9.19 -7.52 -21.94
CA ASP A 1 -8.16 -6.50 -22.21
C ASP A 1 -8.76 -5.09 -22.06
N GLU A 2 -7.92 -4.10 -21.81
CA GLU A 2 -8.34 -2.70 -21.71
C GLU A 2 -8.82 -2.19 -23.07
N ILE A 3 -9.98 -1.49 -23.07
CA ILE A 3 -10.55 -0.92 -24.27
C ILE A 3 -10.09 0.55 -24.38
N PHE A 4 -9.09 0.82 -25.20
CA PHE A 4 -8.67 2.19 -25.50
C PHE A 4 -9.61 2.81 -26.54
N GLY A 5 -10.75 3.39 -26.11
CA GLY A 5 -11.74 3.98 -27.02
C GLY A 5 -12.97 4.55 -26.30
N PRO A 6 -13.90 5.17 -27.02
CA PRO A 6 -15.09 5.79 -26.46
C PRO A 6 -16.19 4.77 -26.12
N ILE A 7 -15.83 3.68 -25.43
CA ILE A 7 -16.76 2.62 -25.04
C ILE A 7 -16.81 2.55 -23.52
N LEU A 8 -18.01 2.68 -22.96
CA LEU A 8 -18.29 2.52 -21.54
C LEU A 8 -19.11 1.24 -21.32
N PRO A 9 -18.49 0.12 -20.87
CA PRO A 9 -19.23 -1.08 -20.49
C PRO A 9 -20.06 -0.82 -19.22
N ILE A 10 -21.35 -1.14 -19.26
CA ILE A 10 -22.25 -1.05 -18.11
C ILE A 10 -22.65 -2.46 -17.70
N LEU A 11 -22.38 -2.81 -16.46
CA LEU A 11 -22.75 -4.09 -15.85
C LEU A 11 -23.68 -3.84 -14.67
N THR A 12 -24.71 -4.67 -14.54
CA THR A 12 -25.63 -4.61 -13.40
C THR A 12 -25.24 -5.64 -12.34
N PHE A 13 -25.52 -5.35 -11.10
CA PHE A 13 -25.36 -6.28 -9.97
C PHE A 13 -26.58 -6.21 -9.06
N ASN A 14 -26.92 -7.32 -8.42
CA ASN A 14 -28.02 -7.41 -7.45
C ASN A 14 -27.51 -7.70 -6.04
N CYS A 15 -26.32 -8.29 -5.93
CA CYS A 15 -25.74 -8.65 -4.65
C CYS A 15 -24.20 -8.45 -4.65
N GLN A 16 -23.60 -8.61 -3.49
CA GLN A 16 -22.15 -8.45 -3.32
C GLN A 16 -21.35 -9.45 -4.15
N ASP A 17 -21.84 -10.69 -4.28
CA ASP A 17 -21.16 -11.74 -5.04
C ASP A 17 -21.05 -11.41 -6.53
N ASP A 18 -22.00 -10.64 -7.07
CA ASP A 18 -21.91 -10.19 -8.45
C ASP A 18 -20.80 -9.16 -8.62
N ILE A 19 -20.66 -8.23 -7.67
CA ILE A 19 -19.57 -7.27 -7.64
C ILE A 19 -18.22 -7.99 -7.53
N ASP A 20 -18.12 -8.98 -6.65
CA ASP A 20 -16.92 -9.82 -6.47
C ASP A 20 -16.52 -10.51 -7.78
N LYS A 21 -17.48 -11.10 -8.50
CA LYS A 21 -17.22 -11.75 -9.79
C LYS A 21 -16.73 -10.75 -10.86
N ILE A 22 -17.30 -9.54 -10.88
CA ILE A 22 -16.92 -8.51 -11.85
C ILE A 22 -15.49 -8.02 -11.55
N ILE A 23 -15.19 -7.66 -10.31
CA ILE A 23 -13.88 -7.11 -9.94
C ILE A 23 -12.78 -8.17 -10.01
N ASN A 24 -13.07 -9.42 -9.63
CA ASN A 24 -12.07 -10.50 -9.68
C ASN A 24 -11.66 -10.92 -11.10
N LYS A 25 -12.41 -10.56 -12.12
CA LYS A 25 -11.97 -10.75 -13.51
C LYS A 25 -10.82 -9.83 -13.90
N ASN A 26 -10.79 -8.63 -13.33
CA ASN A 26 -9.74 -7.63 -13.54
C ASN A 26 -9.32 -7.06 -12.17
N PRO A 27 -8.58 -7.84 -11.38
CA PRO A 27 -8.22 -7.46 -10.02
C PRO A 27 -7.21 -6.31 -10.01
N ASN A 28 -7.22 -5.57 -8.90
CA ASN A 28 -6.30 -4.46 -8.65
C ASN A 28 -6.42 -3.32 -9.71
N PRO A 29 -7.60 -2.74 -9.93
CA PRO A 29 -7.74 -1.64 -10.87
C PRO A 29 -6.91 -0.43 -10.44
N LEU A 30 -6.52 0.41 -11.40
CA LEU A 30 -5.82 1.65 -11.14
C LEU A 30 -6.67 2.62 -10.33
N ALA A 31 -7.96 2.71 -10.64
CA ALA A 31 -8.91 3.57 -9.92
C ALA A 31 -10.22 2.86 -9.64
N LEU A 32 -10.84 3.20 -8.51
CA LEU A 32 -12.16 2.74 -8.13
C LEU A 32 -12.98 3.94 -7.63
N TYR A 33 -14.16 4.13 -8.21
CA TYR A 33 -15.09 5.20 -7.83
C TYR A 33 -16.39 4.60 -7.30
N VAL A 34 -16.81 5.06 -6.13
CA VAL A 34 -18.04 4.57 -5.48
C VAL A 34 -19.05 5.70 -5.39
N PHE A 35 -20.19 5.54 -6.03
CA PHE A 35 -21.30 6.49 -5.94
C PHE A 35 -22.42 5.92 -5.07
N THR A 36 -22.58 6.45 -3.88
CA THR A 36 -23.58 5.96 -2.93
C THR A 36 -23.92 7.00 -1.86
N LYS A 37 -25.12 6.88 -1.28
CA LYS A 37 -25.52 7.57 -0.06
C LYS A 37 -25.39 6.68 1.18
N SER A 38 -25.15 5.38 1.01
CA SER A 38 -24.96 4.44 2.11
C SER A 38 -23.51 4.42 2.54
N LYS A 39 -23.25 4.88 3.76
CA LYS A 39 -21.93 4.85 4.38
C LYS A 39 -21.43 3.40 4.59
N GLU A 40 -22.32 2.49 4.94
CA GLU A 40 -22.01 1.08 5.09
C GLU A 40 -21.53 0.45 3.76
N PHE A 41 -22.24 0.76 2.65
CA PHE A 41 -21.83 0.27 1.34
C PHE A 41 -20.49 0.86 0.91
N GLU A 42 -20.26 2.15 1.13
CA GLU A 42 -18.98 2.83 0.88
C GLU A 42 -17.83 2.11 1.59
N GLU A 43 -17.91 1.98 2.93
CA GLU A 43 -16.88 1.35 3.75
C GLU A 43 -16.64 -0.10 3.34
N LYS A 44 -17.71 -0.83 3.02
CA LYS A 44 -17.64 -2.21 2.57
C LYS A 44 -16.84 -2.34 1.26
N ILE A 45 -17.13 -1.50 0.27
CA ILE A 45 -16.44 -1.55 -1.02
C ILE A 45 -14.97 -1.14 -0.89
N ILE A 46 -14.69 -0.03 -0.20
CA ILE A 46 -13.32 0.49 -0.03
C ILE A 46 -12.42 -0.51 0.71
N ASN A 47 -12.93 -1.15 1.75
CA ASN A 47 -12.14 -2.08 2.56
C ASN A 47 -12.01 -3.48 1.95
N ARG A 48 -12.94 -3.86 1.05
CA ARG A 48 -12.96 -5.19 0.46
C ARG A 48 -12.00 -5.36 -0.71
N TYR A 49 -11.85 -4.35 -1.54
CA TYR A 49 -11.07 -4.44 -2.78
C TYR A 49 -9.76 -3.67 -2.69
N LYS A 50 -8.75 -4.17 -3.41
CA LYS A 50 -7.46 -3.51 -3.60
C LYS A 50 -7.51 -2.72 -4.90
N PHE A 51 -7.13 -1.45 -4.85
CA PHE A 51 -7.06 -0.56 -6.01
C PHE A 51 -5.98 0.50 -5.80
N GLY A 52 -5.52 1.15 -6.86
CA GLY A 52 -4.46 2.14 -6.78
C GLY A 52 -4.88 3.41 -6.06
N GLY A 53 -6.02 3.96 -6.41
CA GLY A 53 -6.61 5.13 -5.77
C GLY A 53 -8.07 5.28 -6.15
N GLY A 54 -8.79 6.24 -5.57
CA GLY A 54 -10.20 6.39 -5.87
C GLY A 54 -10.86 7.59 -5.22
N ALA A 55 -12.16 7.71 -5.44
CA ALA A 55 -12.99 8.73 -4.82
C ALA A 55 -14.39 8.18 -4.50
N VAL A 56 -15.05 8.82 -3.55
CA VAL A 56 -16.45 8.57 -3.21
C VAL A 56 -17.28 9.74 -3.70
N ASN A 57 -18.35 9.45 -4.44
CA ASN A 57 -19.26 10.41 -5.04
C ASN A 57 -18.57 11.46 -5.94
N ASP A 58 -17.40 11.11 -6.48
CA ASP A 58 -16.64 11.92 -7.41
C ASP A 58 -15.76 11.04 -8.30
N THR A 59 -15.12 11.64 -9.32
CA THR A 59 -14.14 10.97 -10.19
C THR A 59 -12.90 11.84 -10.34
N ILE A 60 -11.76 11.22 -10.59
CA ILE A 60 -10.50 11.89 -10.99
C ILE A 60 -9.88 12.81 -9.92
N VAL A 61 -10.65 13.35 -8.97
CA VAL A 61 -10.16 14.32 -7.98
C VAL A 61 -8.96 13.83 -7.16
N HIS A 62 -8.82 12.53 -6.94
CA HIS A 62 -7.66 11.95 -6.26
C HIS A 62 -6.38 12.09 -7.09
N LEU A 63 -6.47 12.05 -8.43
CA LEU A 63 -5.36 12.31 -9.34
C LEU A 63 -4.96 13.78 -9.36
N ALA A 64 -5.94 14.69 -9.32
CA ALA A 64 -5.70 16.13 -9.37
C ALA A 64 -5.06 16.70 -8.10
N ASN A 65 -5.10 15.98 -6.98
CA ASN A 65 -4.54 16.44 -5.71
C ASN A 65 -3.04 16.07 -5.59
N PRO A 66 -2.12 17.05 -5.68
CA PRO A 66 -0.68 16.77 -5.63
C PRO A 66 -0.17 16.30 -4.25
N LYS A 67 -1.02 16.32 -3.22
CA LYS A 67 -0.69 15.83 -1.88
C LYS A 67 -1.03 14.35 -1.69
N LEU A 68 -1.80 13.76 -2.60
CA LEU A 68 -2.15 12.34 -2.57
C LEU A 68 -1.21 11.54 -3.48
N PRO A 69 -0.82 10.32 -3.09
CA PRO A 69 -0.07 9.44 -3.98
C PRO A 69 -0.98 9.00 -5.13
N PHE A 70 -0.46 8.99 -6.34
CA PHE A 70 -1.12 8.40 -7.49
C PHE A 70 -0.26 7.27 -8.06
N GLY A 71 -0.84 6.10 -8.18
CA GLY A 71 -0.17 4.91 -8.70
C GLY A 71 -1.07 3.68 -8.59
N GLY A 72 -0.71 2.65 -9.33
CA GLY A 72 -1.41 1.38 -9.34
C GLY A 72 -0.89 0.39 -8.31
N ILE A 73 -1.52 -0.77 -8.27
CA ILE A 73 -1.13 -1.91 -7.43
C ILE A 73 -1.17 -3.20 -8.26
N GLY A 74 -0.12 -4.00 -8.19
CA GLY A 74 -0.03 -5.25 -8.94
C GLY A 74 -0.11 -5.02 -10.46
N ASN A 75 -1.15 -5.53 -11.11
CA ASN A 75 -1.31 -5.43 -12.57
C ASN A 75 -1.56 -4.00 -13.07
N SER A 76 -2.04 -3.08 -12.23
CA SER A 76 -2.30 -1.70 -12.62
C SER A 76 -1.11 -0.75 -12.44
N GLY A 77 -0.02 -1.21 -11.81
CA GLY A 77 1.18 -0.42 -11.66
C GLY A 77 2.04 -0.79 -10.47
N TYR A 78 3.17 -0.12 -10.34
CA TYR A 78 4.12 -0.28 -9.25
C TYR A 78 4.65 1.09 -8.79
N GLY A 79 4.60 1.33 -7.49
CA GLY A 79 4.98 2.61 -6.91
C GLY A 79 3.89 3.67 -7.06
N SER A 80 4.19 4.87 -6.59
CA SER A 80 3.29 6.02 -6.69
C SER A 80 4.09 7.32 -6.81
N TYR A 81 3.48 8.34 -7.39
CA TYR A 81 4.10 9.65 -7.56
C TYR A 81 3.17 10.77 -7.06
N HIS A 82 3.54 11.97 -7.18
CA HIS A 82 3.08 13.27 -6.70
C HIS A 82 3.84 13.75 -5.46
N GLY A 83 4.29 15.00 -5.51
CA GLY A 83 4.91 15.71 -4.40
C GLY A 83 5.98 14.91 -3.66
N LYS A 84 5.77 14.67 -2.37
CA LYS A 84 6.69 13.92 -1.51
C LYS A 84 6.89 12.47 -2.00
N TYR A 85 5.88 11.83 -2.56
CA TYR A 85 5.97 10.44 -3.04
C TYR A 85 6.90 10.33 -4.24
N SER A 86 6.89 11.30 -5.16
CA SER A 86 7.87 11.37 -6.25
C SER A 86 9.29 11.50 -5.72
N PHE A 87 9.50 12.39 -4.74
CA PHE A 87 10.81 12.56 -4.12
C PHE A 87 11.29 11.26 -3.47
N GLU A 88 10.42 10.58 -2.71
CA GLU A 88 10.76 9.31 -2.06
C GLU A 88 11.02 8.18 -3.05
N LEU A 89 10.32 8.16 -4.18
CA LEU A 89 10.50 7.15 -5.24
C LEU A 89 11.85 7.28 -5.95
N PHE A 90 12.31 8.52 -6.21
CA PHE A 90 13.55 8.80 -6.93
C PHE A 90 14.76 9.03 -6.03
N THR A 91 14.61 8.88 -4.71
CA THR A 91 15.69 9.05 -3.75
C THR A 91 15.97 7.76 -2.98
N HIS A 92 17.23 7.59 -2.59
CA HIS A 92 17.64 6.48 -1.73
C HIS A 92 17.70 6.92 -0.27
N LYS A 93 16.96 6.25 0.61
CA LYS A 93 17.02 6.47 2.06
C LYS A 93 18.22 5.72 2.64
N LYS A 94 19.27 6.45 3.03
CA LYS A 94 20.47 5.88 3.64
C LYS A 94 20.33 5.88 5.16
N SER A 95 20.31 4.71 5.77
CA SER A 95 20.31 4.57 7.22
C SER A 95 21.73 4.62 7.77
N ILE A 96 21.98 5.54 8.72
CA ILE A 96 23.29 5.70 9.37
C ILE A 96 23.09 5.68 10.87
N VAL A 97 23.74 4.74 11.55
CA VAL A 97 23.82 4.70 13.01
C VAL A 97 25.17 5.24 13.45
N LYS A 98 25.18 6.34 14.19
CA LYS A 98 26.38 6.87 14.85
C LYS A 98 26.44 6.37 16.28
N ARG A 99 27.54 5.77 16.66
CA ARG A 99 27.82 5.34 18.04
C ARG A 99 29.05 6.09 18.57
N GLY A 100 29.03 6.44 19.83
CA GLY A 100 30.22 6.94 20.52
C GLY A 100 31.29 5.85 20.66
N THR A 101 32.56 6.25 20.75
CA THR A 101 33.71 5.34 20.90
C THR A 101 34.02 5.00 22.37
N TRP A 102 33.34 5.64 23.30
CA TRP A 102 33.59 5.53 24.75
C TRP A 102 33.10 4.19 25.35
N TYR A 103 32.18 3.51 24.67
CA TYR A 103 31.65 2.21 25.14
C TYR A 103 31.59 1.20 23.99
N ASP A 104 32.10 0.01 24.25
CA ASP A 104 32.00 -1.11 23.33
C ASP A 104 31.33 -2.33 23.99
N ASN A 105 30.23 -2.77 23.38
CA ASN A 105 29.44 -3.88 23.89
C ASN A 105 30.09 -5.23 23.55
N LYS A 106 30.77 -5.81 24.54
CA LYS A 106 31.47 -7.12 24.42
C LYS A 106 30.57 -8.29 24.03
N LEU A 107 29.25 -8.16 24.11
CA LEU A 107 28.33 -9.21 23.63
C LEU A 107 28.35 -9.39 22.11
N ARG A 108 28.85 -8.40 21.37
CA ARG A 108 28.93 -8.42 19.90
C ARG A 108 30.07 -9.27 19.35
N TYR A 109 31.00 -9.69 20.19
CA TYR A 109 32.21 -10.38 19.78
C TYR A 109 32.26 -11.84 20.25
N ALA A 110 32.93 -12.68 19.50
CA ALA A 110 33.23 -14.06 19.89
C ALA A 110 34.09 -14.11 21.18
N PRO A 111 34.04 -15.19 21.96
CA PRO A 111 33.19 -16.38 21.79
C PRO A 111 31.77 -16.20 22.28
N TYR A 112 30.81 -16.77 21.55
CA TYR A 112 29.38 -16.58 21.83
C TYR A 112 28.76 -17.59 22.78
N ALA A 113 29.39 -18.76 22.97
CA ALA A 113 28.84 -19.88 23.73
C ALA A 113 28.33 -19.50 25.13
N LYS A 114 29.12 -18.74 25.91
CA LYS A 114 28.74 -18.28 27.25
C LYS A 114 27.72 -17.13 27.26
N LYS A 115 27.46 -16.52 26.13
CA LYS A 115 26.57 -15.33 25.98
C LYS A 115 25.23 -15.66 25.33
N PHE A 116 25.09 -16.87 24.80
CA PHE A 116 23.95 -17.29 24.00
C PHE A 116 22.62 -17.18 24.77
N SER A 117 22.60 -17.64 26.01
CA SER A 117 21.39 -17.56 26.84
C SER A 117 20.93 -16.12 27.12
N LEU A 118 21.90 -15.22 27.34
CA LEU A 118 21.64 -13.80 27.55
C LEU A 118 21.15 -13.15 26.27
N MET A 119 21.78 -13.42 25.14
CA MET A 119 21.34 -12.91 23.83
C MET A 119 19.94 -13.38 23.46
N LYS A 120 19.61 -14.65 23.73
CA LYS A 120 18.27 -15.19 23.51
C LYS A 120 17.20 -14.48 24.36
N LYS A 121 17.53 -14.13 25.60
CA LYS A 121 16.62 -13.32 26.44
C LYS A 121 16.42 -11.91 25.89
N ILE A 122 17.49 -11.24 25.47
CA ILE A 122 17.41 -9.89 24.90
C ILE A 122 16.56 -9.89 23.63
N LEU A 123 16.77 -10.81 22.71
CA LEU A 123 16.01 -10.93 21.48
C LEU A 123 14.52 -11.22 21.72
N LYS A 124 14.19 -11.95 22.80
CA LYS A 124 12.79 -12.20 23.18
C LYS A 124 12.04 -10.95 23.64
N TYR A 125 12.74 -9.94 24.20
CA TYR A 125 12.14 -8.73 24.73
C TYR A 125 12.19 -7.53 23.77
N PHE A 126 13.08 -7.55 22.79
CA PHE A 126 13.33 -6.41 21.86
C PHE A 126 13.18 -6.77 20.36
N GLY A 127 12.85 -8.00 20.03
CA GLY A 127 12.55 -8.49 18.67
C GLY A 127 11.04 -8.82 18.57
#